data_f924e1355b1dd5f70dccc79705f812d4
#
_entry.id   f924e1355b1dd5f70dccc79705f812d4
#
_cell.length_a   1.000
_cell.length_b   1.000
_cell.length_c   1.000
_cell.angle_alpha   90.00
_cell.angle_beta   90.00
_cell.angle_gamma   90.00
#
_symmetry.space_group_name_H-M   'P 1'
#
loop_
_entity.id
_entity.type
_entity.pdbx_description
1 polymer ?
#
loop_
_entity_poly.entity_id
_entity_poly.type
_entity_poly.pdbx_seq_one_letter_code
_entity_poly.pdbx_strand_id
1 'polypeptide(L)'
;EISECLVGSEMCIRDRLKSESLIQLINSLTKQEKKEFSMYISNKPEKDYIFLFRLIDDKKISDPEELKQCFLKAKPTSSFNTVVIYLFDLLIEILTKLRTEQDSYYLLFNELLHARVLYEKSMYQECFQVLKKVKEKAVYYENHFALLVAQRLELNYLLTLDFEEVDEKKLLNKQYKMNNTLKNIRQLNEQSSLLSLIHISEPTRHSLI
;
A
#
# COMPACT_ATOMS: atom_id res chain seq x y z
N GLU A 1 -41.39 -3.50 -5.74
CA GLU A 1 -40.94 -4.92 -5.75
C GLU A 1 -39.71 -5.17 -6.64
N ILE A 2 -39.38 -4.30 -7.63
CA ILE A 2 -38.20 -4.48 -8.51
C ILE A 2 -36.89 -3.96 -7.87
N SER A 3 -36.96 -3.01 -6.92
CA SER A 3 -35.77 -2.43 -6.28
C SER A 3 -35.11 -3.32 -5.22
N GLU A 4 -35.87 -4.16 -4.52
CA GLU A 4 -35.33 -5.08 -3.51
C GLU A 4 -34.53 -6.24 -4.10
N CYS A 5 -34.88 -6.68 -5.31
CA CYS A 5 -34.20 -7.77 -6.00
C CYS A 5 -32.82 -7.33 -6.54
N LEU A 6 -32.66 -6.07 -6.93
CA LEU A 6 -31.39 -5.52 -7.44
C LEU A 6 -30.38 -5.28 -6.31
N VAL A 7 -30.82 -4.76 -5.16
CA VAL A 7 -29.95 -4.53 -3.99
C VAL A 7 -29.40 -5.86 -3.43
N GLY A 8 -30.22 -6.92 -3.41
CA GLY A 8 -29.78 -8.25 -2.99
C GLY A 8 -28.75 -8.87 -3.93
N SER A 9 -28.87 -8.66 -5.24
CA SER A 9 -27.93 -9.20 -6.22
C SER A 9 -26.58 -8.47 -6.22
N GLU A 10 -26.55 -7.15 -6.08
CA GLU A 10 -25.31 -6.36 -5.98
C GLU A 10 -24.53 -6.67 -4.71
N MET A 11 -25.22 -6.89 -3.59
CA MET A 11 -24.59 -7.27 -2.32
C MET A 11 -23.98 -8.67 -2.40
N CYS A 12 -24.68 -9.63 -3.04
CA CYS A 12 -24.18 -10.99 -3.28
C CYS A 12 -22.95 -11.00 -4.21
N ILE A 13 -22.96 -10.21 -5.28
CA ILE A 13 -21.84 -10.09 -6.23
C ILE A 13 -20.61 -9.48 -5.53
N ARG A 14 -20.79 -8.43 -4.73
CA ARG A 14 -19.71 -7.77 -4.01
C ARG A 14 -19.07 -8.69 -2.96
N ASP A 15 -19.86 -9.48 -2.26
CA ASP A 15 -19.39 -10.41 -1.24
C ASP A 15 -18.63 -11.58 -1.89
N ARG A 16 -19.08 -12.06 -3.03
CA ARG A 16 -18.39 -13.08 -3.82
C ARG A 16 -17.02 -12.58 -4.31
N LEU A 17 -16.96 -11.38 -4.88
CA LEU A 17 -15.71 -10.76 -5.33
C LEU A 17 -14.68 -10.63 -4.20
N LYS A 18 -15.12 -10.34 -2.96
CA LYS A 18 -14.21 -10.25 -1.81
C LYS A 18 -13.65 -11.59 -1.39
N SER A 19 -14.45 -12.66 -1.38
CA SER A 19 -13.97 -14.00 -1.07
C SER A 19 -13.04 -14.56 -2.16
N GLU A 20 -13.32 -14.30 -3.43
CA GLU A 20 -12.44 -14.62 -4.55
C GLU A 20 -11.08 -13.88 -4.40
N SER A 21 -11.10 -12.58 -4.11
CA SER A 21 -9.88 -11.80 -3.87
C SER A 21 -9.05 -12.31 -2.69
N LEU A 22 -9.70 -12.72 -1.60
CA LEU A 22 -9.03 -13.32 -0.45
C LEU A 22 -8.35 -14.65 -0.81
N ILE A 23 -9.04 -15.51 -1.55
CA ILE A 23 -8.49 -16.79 -2.01
C ILE A 23 -7.28 -16.56 -2.91
N GLN A 24 -7.38 -15.62 -3.87
CA GLN A 24 -6.26 -15.25 -4.73
C GLN A 24 -5.07 -14.70 -3.94
N LEU A 25 -5.32 -13.81 -2.96
CA LEU A 25 -4.28 -13.26 -2.10
C LEU A 25 -3.55 -14.36 -1.34
N ILE A 26 -4.26 -15.24 -0.65
CA ILE A 26 -3.65 -16.33 0.15
C ILE A 26 -2.86 -17.30 -0.73
N ASN A 27 -3.38 -17.64 -1.91
CA ASN A 27 -2.70 -18.53 -2.85
C ASN A 27 -1.44 -17.87 -3.47
N SER A 28 -1.39 -16.53 -3.55
CA SER A 28 -0.22 -15.80 -4.04
C SER A 28 0.89 -15.63 -3.00
N LEU A 29 0.61 -15.88 -1.72
CA LEU A 29 1.59 -15.70 -0.65
C LEU A 29 2.79 -16.62 -0.81
N THR A 30 3.98 -16.07 -0.68
CA THR A 30 5.23 -16.82 -0.60
C THR A 30 5.34 -17.59 0.72
N LYS A 31 6.25 -18.55 0.78
CA LYS A 31 6.52 -19.31 2.03
C LYS A 31 6.94 -18.40 3.19
N GLN A 32 7.69 -17.34 2.90
CA GLN A 32 8.12 -16.37 3.89
C GLN A 32 6.94 -15.56 4.43
N GLU A 33 6.07 -15.06 3.56
CA GLU A 33 4.88 -14.29 3.95
C GLU A 33 3.90 -15.12 4.78
N LYS A 34 3.69 -16.39 4.43
CA LYS A 34 2.91 -17.34 5.24
C LYS A 34 3.54 -17.59 6.62
N LYS A 35 4.87 -17.66 6.69
CA LYS A 35 5.59 -17.76 7.96
C LYS A 35 5.39 -16.53 8.84
N GLU A 36 5.47 -15.33 8.28
CA GLU A 36 5.22 -14.07 9.01
C GLU A 36 3.79 -14.03 9.56
N PHE A 37 2.79 -14.38 8.74
CA PHE A 37 1.42 -14.52 9.22
C PHE A 37 1.30 -15.56 10.34
N SER A 38 1.94 -16.71 10.20
CA SER A 38 1.94 -17.75 11.22
C SER A 38 2.57 -17.29 12.53
N MET A 39 3.67 -16.52 12.49
CA MET A 39 4.28 -15.91 13.68
C MET A 39 3.34 -14.89 14.32
N TYR A 40 2.64 -14.08 13.52
CA TYR A 40 1.65 -13.12 14.03
C TYR A 40 0.52 -13.79 14.80
N ILE A 41 0.06 -14.96 14.37
CA ILE A 41 -1.05 -15.70 14.98
C ILE A 41 -0.63 -16.67 16.09
N SER A 42 0.65 -17.02 16.21
CA SER A 42 1.16 -18.09 17.11
C SER A 42 0.78 -17.89 18.58
N ASN A 43 0.70 -16.64 19.04
CA ASN A 43 0.37 -16.28 20.42
C ASN A 43 -1.11 -15.86 20.60
N LYS A 44 -1.96 -16.09 19.60
CA LYS A 44 -3.37 -15.69 19.64
C LYS A 44 -4.27 -16.91 19.77
N PRO A 45 -5.36 -16.81 20.57
CA PRO A 45 -6.36 -17.86 20.60
C PRO A 45 -6.92 -18.11 19.21
N GLU A 46 -7.37 -19.33 18.93
CA GLU A 46 -7.94 -19.67 17.63
C GLU A 46 -9.20 -18.84 17.36
N LYS A 47 -9.06 -17.86 16.47
CA LYS A 47 -10.13 -16.98 16.02
C LYS A 47 -10.66 -17.42 14.65
N ASP A 48 -11.84 -17.00 14.31
CA ASP A 48 -12.52 -17.39 13.07
C ASP A 48 -11.72 -17.07 11.80
N TYR A 49 -10.96 -15.98 11.79
CA TYR A 49 -10.10 -15.62 10.66
C TYR A 49 -8.90 -16.57 10.50
N ILE A 50 -8.38 -17.14 11.61
CA ILE A 50 -7.30 -18.14 11.55
C ILE A 50 -7.84 -19.43 10.95
N PHE A 51 -9.03 -19.82 11.37
CA PHE A 51 -9.71 -20.99 10.82
C PHE A 51 -9.99 -20.82 9.31
N LEU A 52 -10.47 -19.63 8.90
CA LEU A 52 -10.72 -19.31 7.50
C LEU A 52 -9.43 -19.36 6.67
N PHE A 53 -8.32 -18.81 7.19
CA PHE A 53 -7.01 -18.90 6.53
C PHE A 53 -6.58 -20.33 6.28
N ARG A 54 -6.69 -21.21 7.31
CA ARG A 54 -6.36 -22.63 7.21
C ARG A 54 -7.25 -23.38 6.22
N LEU A 55 -8.52 -23.05 6.12
CA LEU A 55 -9.40 -23.65 5.10
C LEU A 55 -8.89 -23.40 3.68
N ILE A 56 -8.37 -22.20 3.41
CA ILE A 56 -7.85 -21.86 2.08
C ILE A 56 -6.45 -22.44 1.89
N ASP A 57 -5.56 -22.30 2.86
CA ASP A 57 -4.15 -22.68 2.71
C ASP A 57 -3.92 -24.21 2.79
N ASP A 58 -4.51 -24.87 3.78
CA ASP A 58 -4.31 -26.32 4.01
C ASP A 58 -5.21 -27.17 3.11
N LYS A 59 -6.50 -26.82 3.03
CA LYS A 59 -7.47 -27.58 2.25
C LYS A 59 -7.54 -27.19 0.78
N LYS A 60 -6.84 -26.10 0.40
CA LYS A 60 -6.80 -25.57 -0.98
C LYS A 60 -8.17 -25.34 -1.60
N ILE A 61 -9.14 -24.90 -0.79
CA ILE A 61 -10.47 -24.56 -1.27
C ILE A 61 -10.34 -23.31 -2.15
N SER A 62 -10.72 -23.44 -3.41
CA SER A 62 -10.63 -22.38 -4.43
C SER A 62 -11.98 -21.82 -4.83
N ASP A 63 -13.08 -22.53 -4.52
CA ASP A 63 -14.43 -22.04 -4.80
C ASP A 63 -14.99 -21.25 -3.63
N PRO A 64 -15.45 -20.00 -3.85
CA PRO A 64 -16.00 -19.15 -2.81
C PRO A 64 -17.24 -19.72 -2.10
N GLU A 65 -18.10 -20.43 -2.83
CA GLU A 65 -19.31 -21.01 -2.25
C GLU A 65 -19.00 -22.22 -1.39
N GLU A 66 -18.06 -23.08 -1.81
CA GLU A 66 -17.56 -24.20 -1.01
C GLU A 66 -16.90 -23.68 0.27
N LEU A 67 -16.07 -22.62 0.16
CA LEU A 67 -15.42 -21.97 1.30
C LEU A 67 -16.44 -21.49 2.32
N LYS A 68 -17.48 -20.79 1.86
CA LYS A 68 -18.56 -20.28 2.70
C LYS A 68 -19.32 -21.40 3.41
N GLN A 69 -19.67 -22.47 2.68
CA GLN A 69 -20.37 -23.61 3.25
C GLN A 69 -19.52 -24.33 4.30
N CYS A 70 -18.23 -24.58 4.02
CA CYS A 70 -17.30 -25.20 4.96
C CYS A 70 -17.11 -24.33 6.21
N PHE A 71 -17.00 -23.02 6.06
CA PHE A 71 -16.85 -22.10 7.18
C PHE A 71 -18.12 -22.08 8.05
N LEU A 72 -19.29 -21.91 7.47
CA LEU A 72 -20.56 -21.82 8.23
C LEU A 72 -20.95 -23.13 8.90
N LYS A 73 -20.58 -24.29 8.34
CA LYS A 73 -20.75 -25.59 9.01
C LYS A 73 -19.96 -25.68 10.32
N ALA A 74 -18.75 -25.11 10.36
CA ALA A 74 -17.89 -25.14 11.54
C ALA A 74 -18.16 -23.99 12.51
N LYS A 75 -18.57 -22.84 12.00
CA LYS A 75 -18.77 -21.57 12.75
C LYS A 75 -20.12 -20.93 12.40
N PRO A 76 -21.25 -21.54 12.79
CA PRO A 76 -22.59 -21.10 12.36
C PRO A 76 -23.01 -19.74 12.93
N THR A 77 -22.40 -19.29 14.02
CA THR A 77 -22.70 -18.00 14.67
C THR A 77 -21.87 -16.82 14.12
N SER A 78 -20.85 -17.09 13.32
CA SER A 78 -19.94 -16.07 12.81
C SER A 78 -20.38 -15.55 11.46
N SER A 79 -20.26 -14.23 11.27
CA SER A 79 -20.51 -13.60 9.96
C SER A 79 -19.34 -13.87 9.01
N PHE A 80 -19.56 -14.75 8.03
CA PHE A 80 -18.54 -15.10 7.03
C PHE A 80 -17.95 -13.86 6.34
N ASN A 81 -18.80 -12.95 5.86
CA ASN A 81 -18.36 -11.77 5.15
C ASN A 81 -17.49 -10.83 5.99
N THR A 82 -17.84 -10.66 7.26
CA THR A 82 -17.03 -9.85 8.20
C THR A 82 -15.64 -10.47 8.41
N VAL A 83 -15.59 -11.80 8.53
CA VAL A 83 -14.32 -12.52 8.73
C VAL A 83 -13.45 -12.48 7.47
N VAL A 84 -14.05 -12.58 6.27
CA VAL A 84 -13.35 -12.44 4.98
C VAL A 84 -12.70 -11.06 4.86
N ILE A 85 -13.46 -9.98 5.13
CA ILE A 85 -12.94 -8.61 5.06
C ILE A 85 -11.82 -8.43 6.08
N TYR A 86 -12.05 -8.83 7.32
CA TYR A 86 -11.06 -8.70 8.38
C TYR A 86 -9.75 -9.43 8.06
N LEU A 87 -9.83 -10.67 7.56
CA LEU A 87 -8.64 -11.45 7.20
C LEU A 87 -7.89 -10.83 6.02
N PHE A 88 -8.62 -10.32 5.01
CA PHE A 88 -8.01 -9.65 3.88
C PHE A 88 -7.23 -8.40 4.33
N ASP A 89 -7.86 -7.52 5.10
CA ASP A 89 -7.25 -6.29 5.60
C ASP A 89 -6.03 -6.59 6.49
N LEU A 90 -6.14 -7.60 7.37
CA LEU A 90 -5.06 -8.05 8.22
C LEU A 90 -3.86 -8.57 7.43
N LEU A 91 -4.09 -9.36 6.38
CA LEU A 91 -3.03 -9.84 5.50
C LEU A 91 -2.33 -8.69 4.78
N ILE A 92 -3.09 -7.73 4.26
CA ILE A 92 -2.51 -6.53 3.62
C ILE A 92 -1.67 -5.72 4.61
N GLU A 93 -2.12 -5.55 5.86
CA GLU A 93 -1.37 -4.86 6.92
C GLU A 93 -0.02 -5.56 7.20
N ILE A 94 -0.04 -6.88 7.38
CA ILE A 94 1.17 -7.69 7.63
C ILE A 94 2.13 -7.60 6.44
N LEU A 95 1.63 -7.76 5.21
CA LEU A 95 2.42 -7.66 4.00
C LEU A 95 3.03 -6.26 3.82
N THR A 96 2.26 -5.21 4.09
CA THR A 96 2.76 -3.83 4.03
C THR A 96 3.89 -3.61 5.03
N LYS A 97 3.74 -4.12 6.27
CA LYS A 97 4.78 -4.03 7.29
C LYS A 97 6.06 -4.78 6.86
N LEU A 98 5.92 -5.98 6.32
CA LEU A 98 7.04 -6.77 5.81
C LEU A 98 7.77 -6.04 4.67
N ARG A 99 7.03 -5.45 3.72
CA ARG A 99 7.60 -4.67 2.62
C ARG A 99 8.31 -3.40 3.09
N THR A 100 7.83 -2.77 4.14
CA THR A 100 8.47 -1.56 4.71
C THR A 100 9.92 -1.82 5.15
N GLU A 101 10.24 -3.06 5.55
CA GLU A 101 11.59 -3.46 5.93
C GLU A 101 12.49 -3.87 4.75
N GLN A 102 11.91 -4.21 3.61
CA GLN A 102 12.61 -4.80 2.46
C GLN A 102 12.74 -3.88 1.26
N ASP A 103 11.86 -2.90 1.12
CA ASP A 103 11.75 -2.06 -0.06
C ASP A 103 11.85 -0.57 0.29
N SER A 104 12.79 0.13 -0.36
CA SER A 104 13.03 1.55 -0.18
C SER A 104 11.81 2.44 -0.46
N TYR A 105 10.93 2.02 -1.38
CA TYR A 105 9.68 2.73 -1.67
C TYR A 105 8.79 2.77 -0.43
N TYR A 106 8.46 1.61 0.14
CA TYR A 106 7.64 1.51 1.34
C TYR A 106 8.28 2.20 2.54
N LEU A 107 9.60 2.02 2.73
CA LEU A 107 10.37 2.68 3.78
C LEU A 107 10.21 4.21 3.73
N LEU A 108 10.44 4.81 2.55
CA LEU A 108 10.38 6.26 2.38
C LEU A 108 8.98 6.82 2.66
N PHE A 109 7.94 6.17 2.14
CA PHE A 109 6.57 6.62 2.38
C PHE A 109 6.13 6.42 3.83
N ASN A 110 6.57 5.37 4.50
CA ASN A 110 6.33 5.18 5.93
C ASN A 110 7.01 6.27 6.77
N GLU A 111 8.26 6.63 6.47
CA GLU A 111 8.96 7.74 7.14
C GLU A 111 8.26 9.10 6.89
N LEU A 112 7.66 9.32 5.72
CA LEU A 112 6.84 10.52 5.45
C LEU A 112 5.58 10.56 6.34
N LEU A 113 4.92 9.42 6.56
CA LEU A 113 3.80 9.33 7.50
C LEU A 113 4.26 9.59 8.94
N HIS A 114 5.42 9.08 9.35
CA HIS A 114 6.00 9.40 10.66
C HIS A 114 6.24 10.89 10.83
N ALA A 115 6.82 11.55 9.82
CA ALA A 115 7.02 13.01 9.87
C ALA A 115 5.70 13.76 10.05
N ARG A 116 4.62 13.32 9.37
CA ARG A 116 3.30 13.92 9.52
C ARG A 116 2.75 13.74 10.94
N VAL A 117 2.83 12.55 11.52
CA VAL A 117 2.40 12.29 12.89
C VAL A 117 3.16 13.16 13.89
N LEU A 118 4.47 13.30 13.73
CA LEU A 118 5.29 14.17 14.58
C LEU A 118 4.85 15.63 14.49
N TYR A 119 4.56 16.12 13.28
CA TYR A 119 4.02 17.46 13.09
C TYR A 119 2.69 17.67 13.81
N GLU A 120 1.74 16.72 13.69
CA GLU A 120 0.43 16.76 14.36
C GLU A 120 0.56 16.72 15.90
N LYS A 121 1.66 16.17 16.41
CA LYS A 121 2.00 16.16 17.85
C LYS A 121 2.85 17.35 18.28
N SER A 122 3.01 18.35 17.43
CA SER A 122 3.84 19.54 17.68
C SER A 122 5.32 19.26 17.97
N MET A 123 5.80 18.08 17.57
CA MET A 123 7.21 17.68 17.64
C MET A 123 7.95 18.14 16.38
N TYR A 124 8.09 19.45 16.22
CA TYR A 124 8.54 20.05 14.96
C TYR A 124 10.01 19.76 14.64
N GLN A 125 10.87 19.75 15.65
CA GLN A 125 12.31 19.50 15.45
C GLN A 125 12.53 18.08 14.90
N GLU A 126 11.90 17.09 15.53
CA GLU A 126 11.97 15.70 15.12
C GLU A 126 11.35 15.50 13.72
N CYS A 127 10.22 16.16 13.46
CA CYS A 127 9.58 16.15 12.14
C CYS A 127 10.55 16.62 11.04
N PHE A 128 11.21 17.77 11.22
CA PHE A 128 12.17 18.28 10.24
C PHE A 128 13.42 17.41 10.11
N GLN A 129 13.87 16.77 11.19
CA GLN A 129 14.98 15.79 11.13
C GLN A 129 14.58 14.57 10.28
N VAL A 130 13.36 14.03 10.45
CA VAL A 130 12.85 12.93 9.64
C VAL A 130 12.74 13.35 8.18
N LEU A 131 12.13 14.51 7.87
CA LEU A 131 12.03 15.02 6.50
C LEU A 131 13.39 15.21 5.83
N LYS A 132 14.40 15.66 6.58
CA LYS A 132 15.78 15.76 6.08
C LYS A 132 16.33 14.40 5.68
N LYS A 133 16.21 13.39 6.56
CA LYS A 133 16.66 12.00 6.28
C LYS A 133 15.92 11.40 5.09
N VAL A 134 14.61 11.61 5.00
CA VAL A 134 13.82 11.14 3.84
C VAL A 134 14.33 11.74 2.53
N LYS A 135 14.62 13.05 2.50
CA LYS A 135 15.16 13.70 1.30
C LYS A 135 16.52 13.12 0.89
N GLU A 136 17.41 12.89 1.85
CA GLU A 136 18.72 12.29 1.59
C GLU A 136 18.58 10.86 1.02
N LYS A 137 17.76 10.02 1.65
CA LYS A 137 17.47 8.67 1.16
C LYS A 137 16.74 8.67 -0.19
N ALA A 138 15.78 9.57 -0.40
CA ALA A 138 15.04 9.67 -1.65
C ALA A 138 15.96 10.03 -2.83
N VAL A 139 16.96 10.88 -2.61
CA VAL A 139 18.01 11.16 -3.62
C VAL A 139 18.86 9.92 -3.85
N TYR A 140 19.29 9.22 -2.80
CA TYR A 140 20.11 8.01 -2.92
C TYR A 140 19.42 6.88 -3.69
N TYR A 141 18.10 6.69 -3.44
CA TYR A 141 17.29 5.68 -4.14
C TYR A 141 16.65 6.19 -5.45
N GLU A 142 16.98 7.40 -5.89
CA GLU A 142 16.41 8.03 -7.08
C GLU A 142 14.86 8.11 -7.07
N ASN A 143 14.26 8.10 -5.87
CA ASN A 143 12.81 8.20 -5.72
C ASN A 143 12.36 9.68 -5.71
N HIS A 144 12.19 10.23 -6.91
CA HIS A 144 11.81 11.62 -7.10
C HIS A 144 10.42 11.96 -6.54
N PHE A 145 9.49 11.00 -6.47
CA PHE A 145 8.16 11.22 -5.88
C PHE A 145 8.23 11.40 -4.37
N ALA A 146 8.95 10.53 -3.66
CA ALA A 146 9.17 10.68 -2.22
C ALA A 146 9.93 11.98 -1.90
N LEU A 147 10.93 12.33 -2.72
CA LEU A 147 11.66 13.60 -2.60
C LEU A 147 10.73 14.80 -2.73
N LEU A 148 9.86 14.82 -3.75
CA LEU A 148 8.89 15.89 -3.97
C LEU A 148 7.93 16.04 -2.80
N VAL A 149 7.38 14.91 -2.30
CA VAL A 149 6.45 14.94 -1.15
C VAL A 149 7.15 15.48 0.10
N ALA A 150 8.38 15.03 0.39
CA ALA A 150 9.16 15.52 1.54
C ALA A 150 9.45 17.03 1.43
N GLN A 151 9.83 17.53 0.26
CA GLN A 151 10.07 18.95 0.01
C GLN A 151 8.79 19.78 0.18
N ARG A 152 7.66 19.28 -0.31
CA ARG A 152 6.37 19.97 -0.18
C ARG A 152 5.89 20.02 1.26
N LEU A 153 6.00 18.92 2.01
CA LEU A 153 5.64 18.89 3.44
C LEU A 153 6.53 19.88 4.22
N GLU A 154 7.84 19.86 4.01
CA GLU A 154 8.78 20.78 4.67
C GLU A 154 8.40 22.24 4.39
N LEU A 155 8.13 22.60 3.13
CA LEU A 155 7.76 23.96 2.76
C LEU A 155 6.43 24.38 3.40
N ASN A 156 5.40 23.53 3.35
CA ASN A 156 4.10 23.80 3.95
C ASN A 156 4.21 24.01 5.47
N TYR A 157 4.97 23.14 6.15
CA TYR A 157 5.14 23.25 7.60
C TYR A 157 5.89 24.51 8.02
N LEU A 158 6.92 24.90 7.27
CA LEU A 158 7.64 26.15 7.52
C LEU A 158 6.74 27.38 7.31
N LEU A 159 5.88 27.37 6.30
CA LEU A 159 4.96 28.48 6.04
C LEU A 159 3.84 28.56 7.09
N THR A 160 3.39 27.43 7.63
CA THR A 160 2.28 27.40 8.62
C THR A 160 2.75 27.80 10.02
N LEU A 161 4.00 27.49 10.38
CA LEU A 161 4.52 27.69 11.73
C LEU A 161 5.15 29.09 11.94
N ASP A 162 5.21 29.90 10.90
CA ASP A 162 5.76 31.29 10.94
C ASP A 162 7.07 31.35 11.76
N PHE A 163 8.02 30.48 11.41
CA PHE A 163 9.32 30.42 12.09
C PHE A 163 10.08 31.73 11.83
N GLU A 164 10.29 32.54 12.87
CA GLU A 164 11.06 33.79 12.85
C GLU A 164 12.49 33.62 12.30
N GLU A 165 13.04 32.40 12.37
CA GLU A 165 14.40 32.07 11.88
C GLU A 165 14.47 31.73 10.38
N VAL A 166 13.34 31.62 9.69
CA VAL A 166 13.32 31.21 8.26
C VAL A 166 13.25 32.44 7.36
N ASP A 167 14.41 32.88 6.90
CA ASP A 167 14.56 33.97 5.94
C ASP A 167 13.83 33.64 4.61
N GLU A 168 13.21 34.65 4.00
CA GLU A 168 12.53 34.57 2.70
C GLU A 168 13.40 33.92 1.62
N LYS A 169 14.71 34.24 1.60
CA LYS A 169 15.66 33.61 0.68
C LYS A 169 15.76 32.10 0.85
N LYS A 170 15.67 31.59 2.09
CA LYS A 170 15.67 30.14 2.36
C LYS A 170 14.39 29.47 1.83
N LEU A 171 13.23 30.12 1.99
CA LEU A 171 11.96 29.65 1.47
C LEU A 171 11.97 29.59 -0.06
N LEU A 172 12.40 30.67 -0.73
CA LEU A 172 12.52 30.73 -2.18
C LEU A 172 13.47 29.64 -2.72
N ASN A 173 14.60 29.40 -2.05
CA ASN A 173 15.52 28.33 -2.45
C ASN A 173 14.89 26.93 -2.31
N LYS A 174 14.13 26.68 -1.23
CA LYS A 174 13.39 25.43 -1.07
C LYS A 174 12.33 25.23 -2.15
N GLN A 175 11.59 26.28 -2.49
CA GLN A 175 10.61 26.27 -3.56
C GLN A 175 11.26 26.04 -4.93
N TYR A 176 12.40 26.65 -5.20
CA TYR A 176 13.17 26.40 -6.42
C TYR A 176 13.62 24.95 -6.54
N LYS A 177 14.16 24.37 -5.45
CA LYS A 177 14.54 22.94 -5.42
C LYS A 177 13.35 22.03 -5.68
N MET A 178 12.19 22.30 -5.09
CA MET A 178 10.96 21.52 -5.33
C MET A 178 10.52 21.61 -6.81
N ASN A 179 10.57 22.80 -7.40
CA ASN A 179 10.23 23.01 -8.81
C ASN A 179 11.20 22.26 -9.75
N ASN A 180 12.48 22.18 -9.41
CA ASN A 180 13.44 21.38 -10.16
C ASN A 180 13.13 19.87 -10.07
N THR A 181 12.74 19.39 -8.90
CA THR A 181 12.30 17.99 -8.74
C THR A 181 11.06 17.69 -9.61
N LEU A 182 10.08 18.60 -9.66
CA LEU A 182 8.93 18.49 -10.56
C LEU A 182 9.34 18.43 -12.04
N LYS A 183 10.29 19.28 -12.44
CA LYS A 183 10.85 19.27 -13.80
C LYS A 183 11.48 17.92 -14.16
N ASN A 184 12.26 17.36 -13.24
CA ASN A 184 12.90 16.06 -13.43
C ASN A 184 11.84 14.94 -13.58
N ILE A 185 10.82 14.91 -12.74
CA ILE A 185 9.71 13.94 -12.83
C ILE A 185 9.03 14.05 -14.20
N ARG A 186 8.74 15.26 -14.65
CA ARG A 186 8.13 15.48 -15.98
C ARG A 186 9.01 14.96 -17.11
N GLN A 187 10.30 15.26 -17.10
CA GLN A 187 11.24 14.79 -18.11
C GLN A 187 11.33 13.24 -18.15
N LEU A 188 11.39 12.59 -16.97
CA LEU A 188 11.38 11.14 -16.88
C LEU A 188 10.09 10.52 -17.44
N ASN A 189 8.93 11.12 -17.15
CA ASN A 189 7.66 10.66 -17.69
C ASN A 189 7.59 10.84 -19.22
N GLU A 190 8.08 11.95 -19.76
CA GLU A 190 8.16 12.20 -21.20
C GLU A 190 9.07 11.18 -21.90
N GLN A 191 10.23 10.89 -21.31
CA GLN A 191 11.16 9.87 -21.83
C GLN A 191 10.56 8.46 -21.79
N SER A 192 9.91 8.10 -20.68
CA SER A 192 9.23 6.80 -20.54
C SER A 192 8.11 6.63 -21.56
N SER A 193 7.33 7.68 -21.82
CA SER A 193 6.27 7.68 -22.83
C SER A 193 6.81 7.50 -24.24
N LEU A 194 7.94 8.15 -24.58
CA LEU A 194 8.59 7.98 -25.88
C LEU A 194 9.12 6.57 -26.08
N LEU A 195 9.75 5.97 -25.05
CA LEU A 195 10.21 4.59 -25.09
C LEU A 195 9.06 3.60 -25.28
N SER A 196 7.94 3.82 -24.59
CA SER A 196 6.72 3.01 -24.76
C SER A 196 6.18 3.09 -26.20
N LEU A 197 6.15 4.28 -26.82
CA LEU A 197 5.71 4.46 -28.19
C LEU A 197 6.64 3.76 -29.18
N ILE A 198 7.96 3.77 -28.96
CA ILE A 198 8.94 3.08 -29.80
C ILE A 198 8.72 1.55 -29.73
N HIS A 199 8.49 1.00 -28.53
CA HIS A 199 8.18 -0.43 -28.38
C HIS A 199 6.85 -0.86 -29.00
N ILE A 200 5.85 0.02 -29.03
CA ILE A 200 4.57 -0.25 -29.69
C ILE A 200 4.70 -0.16 -31.21
N SER A 201 5.56 0.72 -31.73
CA SER A 201 5.78 0.92 -33.17
C SER A 201 6.74 -0.08 -33.82
N GLU A 202 7.51 -0.86 -33.04
CA GLU A 202 8.29 -2.01 -33.52
C GLU A 202 7.54 -3.33 -33.20
N PRO A 203 6.58 -3.78 -34.05
CA PRO A 203 6.05 -5.13 -33.94
C PRO A 203 7.22 -6.09 -34.22
N THR A 204 7.57 -6.83 -33.19
CA THR A 204 8.52 -7.95 -33.16
C THR A 204 8.89 -8.52 -34.53
N ARG A 205 10.07 -8.17 -35.04
CA ARG A 205 10.74 -8.85 -36.16
C ARG A 205 11.32 -10.21 -35.72
N HIS A 206 10.61 -10.96 -34.90
CA HIS A 206 11.00 -12.31 -34.47
C HIS A 206 9.86 -13.32 -34.66
N SER A 207 9.38 -13.43 -35.92
CA SER A 207 8.70 -14.64 -36.35
C SER A 207 8.88 -14.86 -37.83
N LEU A 208 10.12 -15.11 -38.26
CA LEU A 208 10.44 -15.76 -39.52
C LEU A 208 11.90 -16.29 -39.42
N ILE A 209 12.04 -17.42 -38.77
CA ILE A 209 12.97 -18.52 -39.15
C ILE A 209 12.41 -19.81 -38.59
#